data_6c951bf74c5cd560d46a57c3bba716c7
#
_entry.id   6c951bf74c5cd560d46a57c3bba716c7
#
_cell.length_a   1.000
_cell.length_b   1.000
_cell.length_c   1.000
_cell.angle_alpha   90.00
_cell.angle_beta   90.00
_cell.angle_gamma   90.00
#
_symmetry.space_group_name_H-M   'P 1'
#
loop_
_entity.id
_entity.type
_entity.pdbx_description
1 polymer ?
#
loop_
_entity_poly.entity_id
_entity_poly.type
_entity_poly.pdbx_seq_one_letter_code
_entity_poly.pdbx_strand_id
1 'polypeptide(L)'
;CWPAFQTQFGFVPCYVNSRLTAQGIPVSCEVDIYGCLSEFIGTVVSEDVVTLLDINNSVPADMYNDEIKGKFPYTLKDTFMGFHCGNTASCKLSFCEMRNQKIMARSLPVEVTNGTLEGDIMPGDITFFRLQSTADAKLRAYIAHGEVLPVATRSFGSIGIFAIPEMGRFYRHVLIEKNFPHHGAVAFGHYGKALYEVFKYIG
;
A
#
# COMPACT_ATOMS: atom_id res chain seq x y z
N CYS A 1 9.62 9.29 10.82
CA CYS A 1 9.11 10.67 10.73
C CYS A 1 7.95 10.95 11.69
N TRP A 2 7.04 10.02 12.01
CA TRP A 2 5.91 10.27 12.93
C TRP A 2 6.31 10.87 14.28
N PRO A 3 7.23 10.27 15.06
CA PRO A 3 7.58 10.85 16.36
C PRO A 3 8.08 12.28 16.27
N ALA A 4 8.85 12.61 15.22
CA ALA A 4 9.33 13.97 15.02
C ALA A 4 8.18 14.94 14.73
N PHE A 5 7.26 14.59 13.84
CA PHE A 5 6.07 15.40 13.56
C PHE A 5 5.19 15.58 14.80
N GLN A 6 4.95 14.50 15.53
CA GLN A 6 4.17 14.56 16.76
C GLN A 6 4.81 15.45 17.81
N THR A 7 6.10 15.31 18.04
CA THR A 7 6.84 16.11 19.03
C THR A 7 6.88 17.58 18.66
N GLN A 8 7.06 17.90 17.38
CA GLN A 8 7.20 19.29 16.92
C GLN A 8 5.88 19.99 16.67
N PHE A 9 4.88 19.28 16.17
CA PHE A 9 3.65 19.86 15.64
C PHE A 9 2.37 19.37 16.31
N GLY A 10 2.44 18.35 17.18
CA GLY A 10 1.29 17.79 17.88
C GLY A 10 0.32 16.99 17.02
N PHE A 11 0.76 16.50 15.83
CA PHE A 11 -0.06 15.66 14.97
C PHE A 11 0.80 14.70 14.13
N VAL A 12 0.19 13.66 13.56
CA VAL A 12 0.82 12.77 12.59
C VAL A 12 0.57 13.25 11.15
N PRO A 13 1.50 13.07 10.20
CA PRO A 13 1.39 13.64 8.85
C PRO A 13 0.46 12.88 7.91
N CYS A 14 -0.11 11.74 8.33
CA CYS A 14 -0.85 10.82 7.47
C CYS A 14 -2.01 11.48 6.71
N TYR A 15 -2.79 12.35 7.37
CA TYR A 15 -3.86 13.09 6.70
C TYR A 15 -3.35 13.96 5.55
N VAL A 16 -2.28 14.71 5.80
CA VAL A 16 -1.70 15.61 4.80
C VAL A 16 -1.16 14.79 3.62
N ASN A 17 -0.44 13.71 3.91
CA ASN A 17 0.09 12.81 2.89
C ASN A 17 -1.03 12.21 2.04
N SER A 18 -2.08 11.69 2.67
CA SER A 18 -3.26 11.15 1.97
C SER A 18 -3.93 12.19 1.05
N ARG A 19 -4.03 13.44 1.50
CA ARG A 19 -4.59 14.53 0.70
C ARG A 19 -3.71 14.92 -0.48
N LEU A 20 -2.38 14.95 -0.30
CA LEU A 20 -1.43 15.21 -1.39
C LEU A 20 -1.46 14.07 -2.41
N THR A 21 -1.42 12.83 -1.98
CA THR A 21 -1.53 11.67 -2.87
C THR A 21 -2.86 11.71 -3.66
N ALA A 22 -3.97 12.08 -3.02
CA ALA A 22 -5.26 12.24 -3.71
C ALA A 22 -5.29 13.37 -4.75
N GLN A 23 -4.31 14.27 -4.74
CA GLN A 23 -4.12 15.31 -5.75
C GLN A 23 -3.11 14.92 -6.83
N GLY A 24 -2.65 13.66 -6.84
CA GLY A 24 -1.64 13.17 -7.78
C GLY A 24 -0.21 13.59 -7.43
N ILE A 25 0.03 14.01 -6.17
CA ILE A 25 1.36 14.32 -5.66
C ILE A 25 1.86 13.12 -4.86
N PRO A 26 2.78 12.31 -5.38
CA PRO A 26 3.30 11.14 -4.69
C PRO A 26 3.96 11.51 -3.36
N VAL A 27 3.59 10.83 -2.31
CA VAL A 27 4.14 11.05 -0.97
C VAL A 27 4.40 9.72 -0.28
N SER A 28 5.65 9.37 -0.16
CA SER A 28 6.06 8.14 0.51
C SER A 28 6.42 8.37 1.97
N CYS A 29 5.95 7.50 2.83
CA CYS A 29 6.32 7.47 4.24
C CYS A 29 7.69 6.83 4.43
N GLU A 30 8.27 6.98 5.64
CA GLU A 30 9.46 6.27 6.10
C GLU A 30 10.73 6.51 5.26
N VAL A 31 10.78 7.65 4.54
CA VAL A 31 11.90 8.01 3.66
C VAL A 31 12.12 6.98 2.53
N ASP A 32 11.06 6.29 2.12
CA ASP A 32 11.11 5.32 1.02
C ASP A 32 11.15 6.02 -0.35
N ILE A 33 12.35 6.47 -0.74
CA ILE A 33 12.57 7.21 -2.00
C ILE A 33 12.14 6.37 -3.22
N TYR A 34 12.45 5.08 -3.27
CA TYR A 34 12.05 4.21 -4.38
C TYR A 34 10.57 3.88 -4.38
N GLY A 35 9.94 3.88 -3.20
CA GLY A 35 8.47 3.84 -3.09
C GLY A 35 7.84 5.07 -3.72
N CYS A 36 8.33 6.27 -3.36
CA CYS A 36 7.86 7.53 -3.93
C CYS A 36 8.07 7.60 -5.45
N LEU A 37 9.23 7.13 -5.93
CA LEU A 37 9.50 7.06 -7.37
C LEU A 37 8.57 6.06 -8.07
N SER A 38 8.23 4.96 -7.42
CA SER A 38 7.24 3.99 -7.94
C SER A 38 5.86 4.63 -8.03
N GLU A 39 5.41 5.32 -6.98
CA GLU A 39 4.15 6.07 -7.00
C GLU A 39 4.13 7.11 -8.14
N PHE A 40 5.20 7.87 -8.31
CA PHE A 40 5.32 8.87 -9.37
C PHE A 40 5.18 8.23 -10.77
N ILE A 41 5.96 7.18 -11.05
CA ILE A 41 5.90 6.46 -12.33
C ILE A 41 4.50 5.91 -12.56
N GLY A 42 3.91 5.29 -11.55
CA GLY A 42 2.55 4.75 -11.63
C GLY A 42 1.50 5.82 -11.89
N THR A 43 1.59 6.96 -11.21
CA THR A 43 0.68 8.10 -11.40
C THR A 43 0.76 8.62 -12.84
N VAL A 44 1.95 8.76 -13.40
CA VAL A 44 2.13 9.17 -14.80
C VAL A 44 1.59 8.13 -15.78
N VAL A 45 1.83 6.84 -15.53
CA VAL A 45 1.41 5.75 -16.43
C VAL A 45 -0.10 5.52 -16.39
N SER A 46 -0.71 5.64 -15.21
CA SER A 46 -2.15 5.39 -15.04
C SER A 46 -3.01 6.63 -15.28
N GLU A 47 -2.41 7.82 -15.30
CA GLU A 47 -3.13 9.11 -15.25
C GLU A 47 -4.12 9.18 -14.06
N ASP A 48 -3.84 8.43 -13.00
CA ASP A 48 -4.64 8.32 -11.79
C ASP A 48 -3.72 8.25 -10.56
N VAL A 49 -4.28 8.39 -9.38
CA VAL A 49 -3.51 8.32 -8.13
C VAL A 49 -3.03 6.91 -7.85
N VAL A 50 -1.81 6.81 -7.35
CA VAL A 50 -1.16 5.58 -6.92
C VAL A 50 -0.83 5.71 -5.44
N THR A 51 -0.90 4.63 -4.70
CA THR A 51 -0.59 4.62 -3.27
C THR A 51 0.46 3.57 -2.95
N LEU A 52 1.29 3.86 -1.95
CA LEU A 52 2.26 2.90 -1.41
C LEU A 52 1.64 2.18 -0.22
N LEU A 53 1.81 0.87 -0.14
CA LEU A 53 1.24 0.03 0.92
C LEU A 53 2.26 -0.96 1.47
N ASP A 54 2.10 -1.28 2.74
CA ASP A 54 2.78 -2.40 3.39
C ASP A 54 2.09 -3.73 3.00
N ILE A 55 2.88 -4.74 2.76
CA ILE A 55 2.40 -6.10 2.57
C ILE A 55 2.37 -6.79 3.93
N ASN A 56 1.19 -7.00 4.48
CA ASN A 56 0.98 -7.79 5.67
C ASN A 56 0.43 -9.17 5.29
N ASN A 57 1.29 -10.15 5.27
CA ASN A 57 0.96 -11.50 4.83
C ASN A 57 0.59 -12.40 6.01
N SER A 58 -0.40 -13.21 5.94
CA SER A 58 -1.57 -13.26 5.05
C SER A 58 -2.77 -12.66 5.79
N VAL A 59 -3.97 -12.66 5.20
CA VAL A 59 -5.15 -12.36 6.02
C VAL A 59 -5.29 -13.40 7.14
N PRO A 60 -5.90 -13.06 8.29
CA PRO A 60 -6.21 -14.03 9.34
C PRO A 60 -7.02 -15.22 8.81
N ALA A 61 -6.73 -16.41 9.32
CA ALA A 61 -7.34 -17.65 8.80
C ALA A 61 -8.86 -17.70 9.01
N ASP A 62 -9.37 -17.14 10.08
CA ASP A 62 -10.80 -16.98 10.36
C ASP A 62 -11.45 -16.04 9.34
N MET A 63 -10.88 -14.88 9.08
CA MET A 63 -11.34 -13.97 8.03
C MET A 63 -11.36 -14.65 6.67
N TYR A 64 -10.30 -15.39 6.31
CA TYR A 64 -10.28 -16.13 5.06
C TYR A 64 -11.42 -17.15 4.97
N ASN A 65 -11.62 -17.95 6.02
CA ASN A 65 -12.66 -18.97 6.02
C ASN A 65 -14.08 -18.39 5.94
N ASP A 66 -14.33 -17.26 6.61
CA ASP A 66 -15.66 -16.67 6.73
C ASP A 66 -16.01 -15.80 5.50
N GLU A 67 -15.02 -15.07 4.95
CA GLU A 67 -15.30 -14.03 3.97
C GLU A 67 -14.77 -14.31 2.56
N ILE A 68 -13.77 -15.17 2.39
CA ILE A 68 -13.08 -15.34 1.10
C ILE A 68 -13.28 -16.74 0.53
N LYS A 69 -13.09 -17.77 1.34
CA LYS A 69 -13.12 -19.16 0.92
C LYS A 69 -14.47 -19.53 0.29
N GLY A 70 -14.43 -20.01 -0.96
CA GLY A 70 -15.62 -20.39 -1.72
C GLY A 70 -16.45 -19.23 -2.29
N LYS A 71 -16.11 -17.98 -1.93
CA LYS A 71 -16.72 -16.77 -2.50
C LYS A 71 -15.84 -16.16 -3.59
N PHE A 72 -14.53 -16.33 -3.49
CA PHE A 72 -13.53 -15.84 -4.45
C PHE A 72 -12.59 -16.98 -4.87
N PRO A 73 -11.99 -16.90 -6.07
CA PRO A 73 -11.12 -17.97 -6.62
C PRO A 73 -9.71 -17.97 -6.05
N TYR A 74 -9.51 -17.52 -4.82
CA TYR A 74 -8.22 -17.37 -4.17
C TYR A 74 -8.04 -18.32 -3.01
N THR A 75 -6.80 -18.79 -2.82
CA THR A 75 -6.38 -19.49 -1.61
C THR A 75 -5.93 -18.50 -0.52
N LEU A 76 -5.82 -18.95 0.71
CA LEU A 76 -5.27 -18.11 1.79
C LEU A 76 -3.88 -17.53 1.42
N LYS A 77 -3.06 -18.30 0.70
CA LYS A 77 -1.71 -17.89 0.31
C LYS A 77 -1.67 -16.81 -0.78
N ASP A 78 -2.77 -16.59 -1.48
CA ASP A 78 -2.90 -15.55 -2.48
C ASP A 78 -3.31 -14.21 -1.89
N THR A 79 -3.70 -14.18 -0.61
CA THR A 79 -4.25 -13.01 0.06
C THR A 79 -3.25 -12.33 0.98
N PHE A 80 -3.37 -11.03 1.12
CA PHE A 80 -2.67 -10.23 2.12
C PHE A 80 -3.48 -8.99 2.51
N MET A 81 -3.13 -8.40 3.63
CA MET A 81 -3.67 -7.12 4.03
C MET A 81 -2.73 -6.03 3.52
N GLY A 82 -3.19 -5.26 2.53
CA GLY A 82 -2.48 -4.07 2.08
C GLY A 82 -2.79 -2.94 3.03
N PHE A 83 -1.80 -2.50 3.78
CA PHE A 83 -1.96 -1.59 4.90
C PHE A 83 -1.10 -0.35 4.76
N HIS A 84 -1.68 0.79 5.09
CA HIS A 84 -0.94 1.98 5.51
C HIS A 84 -1.64 2.63 6.69
N CYS A 85 -0.87 3.24 7.58
CA CYS A 85 -1.46 3.85 8.77
C CYS A 85 -2.21 5.17 8.53
N GLY A 86 -2.75 5.39 7.32
CA GLY A 86 -3.56 6.53 6.93
C GLY A 86 -2.96 7.41 5.83
N ASN A 87 -2.04 6.87 5.03
CA ASN A 87 -1.37 7.58 3.93
C ASN A 87 -1.98 7.29 2.54
N THR A 88 -2.85 6.30 2.44
CA THR A 88 -3.54 5.99 1.18
C THR A 88 -4.35 7.18 0.71
N ALA A 89 -4.32 7.44 -0.59
CA ALA A 89 -5.08 8.53 -1.20
C ALA A 89 -6.55 8.52 -0.77
N SER A 90 -7.04 9.61 -0.17
CA SER A 90 -8.39 9.69 0.36
C SER A 90 -9.49 9.41 -0.67
N CYS A 91 -9.25 9.71 -1.94
CA CYS A 91 -10.16 9.43 -3.05
C CYS A 91 -10.23 7.93 -3.44
N LYS A 92 -9.39 7.08 -2.87
CA LYS A 92 -9.39 5.62 -3.06
C LYS A 92 -9.91 4.85 -1.84
N LEU A 93 -10.51 5.56 -0.88
CA LEU A 93 -11.15 4.99 0.30
C LEU A 93 -12.67 5.04 0.14
N SER A 94 -13.36 3.94 0.48
CA SER A 94 -14.82 3.83 0.43
C SER A 94 -15.51 4.70 1.47
N PHE A 95 -14.84 4.93 2.59
CA PHE A 95 -15.14 5.96 3.59
C PHE A 95 -13.83 6.55 4.10
N CYS A 96 -13.89 7.70 4.75
CA CYS A 96 -12.72 8.41 5.20
C CYS A 96 -13.03 9.14 6.51
N GLU A 97 -12.40 8.69 7.60
CA GLU A 97 -12.56 9.28 8.91
C GLU A 97 -11.20 9.66 9.51
N MET A 98 -11.11 10.86 10.08
CA MET A 98 -9.92 11.25 10.81
C MET A 98 -9.93 10.60 12.20
N ARG A 99 -8.84 9.90 12.52
CA ARG A 99 -8.68 9.14 13.76
C ARG A 99 -7.34 9.40 14.42
N ASN A 100 -7.23 8.92 15.64
CA ASN A 100 -5.94 8.82 16.31
C ASN A 100 -5.12 7.67 15.75
N GLN A 101 -3.82 7.88 15.62
CA GLN A 101 -2.90 6.84 15.19
C GLN A 101 -2.72 5.78 16.29
N LYS A 102 -3.33 4.62 16.11
CA LYS A 102 -3.43 3.58 17.15
C LYS A 102 -2.08 2.99 17.57
N ILE A 103 -1.10 2.96 16.67
CA ILE A 103 0.24 2.47 17.01
C ILE A 103 0.94 3.46 17.94
N MET A 104 0.87 4.75 17.62
CA MET A 104 1.50 5.81 18.41
C MET A 104 0.80 6.01 19.77
N ALA A 105 -0.51 5.85 19.82
CA ALA A 105 -1.30 5.97 21.05
C ALA A 105 -0.98 4.87 22.10
N ARG A 106 -0.14 3.89 21.76
CA ARG A 106 0.38 2.92 22.74
C ARG A 106 1.46 3.52 23.64
N SER A 107 2.12 4.57 23.20
CA SER A 107 3.28 5.16 23.91
C SER A 107 3.19 6.66 24.11
N LEU A 108 2.19 7.34 23.52
CA LEU A 108 1.99 8.78 23.59
C LEU A 108 0.55 9.09 24.00
N PRO A 109 0.30 10.27 24.60
CA PRO A 109 -1.06 10.75 24.88
C PRO A 109 -1.92 10.73 23.61
N VAL A 110 -3.15 10.26 23.73
CA VAL A 110 -4.07 10.10 22.58
C VAL A 110 -4.31 11.44 21.87
N GLU A 111 -4.37 12.52 22.60
CA GLU A 111 -4.65 13.87 22.12
C GLU A 111 -3.63 14.38 21.10
N VAL A 112 -2.38 13.90 21.20
CA VAL A 112 -1.30 14.28 20.25
C VAL A 112 -1.11 13.26 19.13
N THR A 113 -1.99 12.28 19.01
CA THR A 113 -1.88 11.22 17.95
C THR A 113 -2.88 11.39 16.81
N ASN A 114 -3.52 12.54 16.71
CA ASN A 114 -4.47 12.86 15.65
C ASN A 114 -3.80 12.99 14.27
N GLY A 115 -4.59 12.81 13.22
CA GLY A 115 -4.17 13.08 11.85
C GLY A 115 -3.99 11.84 10.97
N THR A 116 -4.43 10.67 11.40
CA THR A 116 -4.58 9.46 10.58
C THR A 116 -5.93 9.47 9.87
N LEU A 117 -5.97 9.06 8.61
CA LEU A 117 -7.21 8.71 7.93
C LEU A 117 -7.44 7.20 7.97
N GLU A 118 -8.55 6.80 8.54
CA GLU A 118 -9.03 5.42 8.47
C GLU A 118 -10.05 5.27 7.34
N GLY A 119 -9.96 4.17 6.61
CA GLY A 119 -10.91 3.83 5.56
C GLY A 119 -10.55 2.52 4.87
N ASP A 120 -11.54 1.84 4.31
CA ASP A 120 -11.32 0.66 3.50
C ASP A 120 -10.96 1.07 2.07
N ILE A 121 -9.89 0.51 1.53
CA ILE A 121 -9.49 0.74 0.13
C ILE A 121 -10.57 0.18 -0.79
N MET A 122 -10.99 0.98 -1.78
CA MET A 122 -12.04 0.60 -2.71
C MET A 122 -11.70 -0.70 -3.44
N PRO A 123 -12.65 -1.64 -3.55
CA PRO A 123 -12.45 -2.88 -4.27
C PRO A 123 -12.30 -2.65 -5.78
N GLY A 124 -11.57 -3.55 -6.43
CA GLY A 124 -11.35 -3.53 -7.88
C GLY A 124 -9.98 -4.03 -8.28
N ASP A 125 -9.77 -4.12 -9.59
CA ASP A 125 -8.52 -4.56 -10.18
C ASP A 125 -7.36 -3.63 -9.83
N ILE A 126 -6.17 -4.21 -9.64
CA ILE A 126 -4.95 -3.46 -9.35
C ILE A 126 -3.76 -3.98 -10.16
N THR A 127 -2.81 -3.08 -10.35
CA THR A 127 -1.42 -3.43 -10.66
C THR A 127 -0.56 -3.09 -9.45
N PHE A 128 0.11 -4.10 -8.92
CA PHE A 128 1.01 -4.00 -7.77
C PHE A 128 2.45 -4.04 -8.26
N PHE A 129 3.26 -3.06 -7.93
CA PHE A 129 4.60 -2.93 -8.52
C PHE A 129 5.56 -2.15 -7.62
N ARG A 130 6.84 -2.28 -7.90
CA ARG A 130 7.87 -1.48 -7.25
C ARG A 130 9.13 -1.42 -8.10
N LEU A 131 9.75 -0.25 -8.13
CA LEU A 131 11.11 -0.01 -8.58
C LEU A 131 12.06 0.04 -7.38
N GLN A 132 13.28 -0.44 -7.56
CA GLN A 132 14.35 -0.37 -6.55
C GLN A 132 15.72 -0.44 -7.18
N SER A 133 16.74 0.17 -6.54
CA SER A 133 18.12 -0.05 -6.91
C SER A 133 18.72 -1.28 -6.23
N THR A 134 19.74 -1.82 -6.85
CA THR A 134 20.64 -2.83 -6.27
C THR A 134 21.88 -2.16 -5.67
N ALA A 135 22.66 -2.92 -4.90
CA ALA A 135 23.90 -2.42 -4.32
C ALA A 135 24.95 -1.99 -5.38
N ASP A 136 24.88 -2.53 -6.58
CA ASP A 136 25.73 -2.16 -7.73
C ASP A 136 25.08 -1.07 -8.61
N ALA A 137 24.15 -0.32 -8.07
CA ALA A 137 23.47 0.83 -8.68
C ALA A 137 22.68 0.51 -9.96
N LYS A 138 22.26 -0.75 -10.15
CA LYS A 138 21.31 -1.12 -11.20
C LYS A 138 19.89 -0.99 -10.71
N LEU A 139 18.97 -0.70 -11.62
CA LEU A 139 17.55 -0.72 -11.32
C LEU A 139 16.97 -2.11 -11.53
N ARG A 140 15.99 -2.44 -10.72
CA ARG A 140 15.17 -3.65 -10.84
C ARG A 140 13.75 -3.35 -10.42
N ALA A 141 12.80 -4.07 -10.97
CA ALA A 141 11.40 -3.90 -10.65
C ALA A 141 10.67 -5.23 -10.57
N TYR A 142 9.51 -5.21 -9.92
CA TYR A 142 8.50 -6.24 -10.09
C TYR A 142 7.17 -5.62 -10.48
N ILE A 143 6.34 -6.42 -11.15
CA ILE A 143 4.96 -6.08 -11.51
C ILE A 143 4.11 -7.33 -11.26
N ALA A 144 2.99 -7.16 -10.60
CA ALA A 144 1.98 -8.20 -10.38
C ALA A 144 0.58 -7.63 -10.62
N HIS A 145 -0.35 -8.49 -10.96
CA HIS A 145 -1.77 -8.16 -11.11
C HIS A 145 -2.59 -8.85 -10.04
N GLY A 146 -3.61 -8.18 -9.58
CA GLY A 146 -4.52 -8.71 -8.58
C GLY A 146 -5.74 -7.81 -8.44
N GLU A 147 -6.40 -7.92 -7.31
CA GLU A 147 -7.55 -7.10 -6.97
C GLU A 147 -7.62 -6.79 -5.48
N VAL A 148 -8.32 -5.73 -5.14
CA VAL A 148 -8.81 -5.47 -3.79
C VAL A 148 -10.17 -6.11 -3.68
N LEU A 149 -10.33 -7.02 -2.71
CA LEU A 149 -11.58 -7.75 -2.48
C LEU A 149 -12.60 -6.88 -1.71
N PRO A 150 -13.91 -6.96 -2.00
CA PRO A 150 -14.96 -6.27 -1.26
C PRO A 150 -15.24 -6.96 0.09
N VAL A 151 -14.23 -7.06 0.93
CA VAL A 151 -14.25 -7.70 2.24
C VAL A 151 -13.93 -6.68 3.31
N ALA A 152 -14.73 -6.61 4.37
CA ALA A 152 -14.51 -5.69 5.48
C ALA A 152 -13.19 -6.03 6.22
N THR A 153 -12.35 -5.05 6.39
CA THR A 153 -10.99 -5.25 6.92
C THR A 153 -10.96 -5.48 8.42
N ARG A 154 -11.97 -5.00 9.16
CA ARG A 154 -12.09 -5.13 10.62
C ARG A 154 -10.86 -4.65 11.39
N SER A 155 -10.15 -3.67 10.83
CA SER A 155 -8.91 -3.15 11.37
C SER A 155 -8.90 -1.61 11.37
N PHE A 156 -7.74 -1.02 11.51
CA PHE A 156 -7.54 0.42 11.55
C PHE A 156 -6.59 0.87 10.43
N GLY A 157 -6.53 2.18 10.19
CA GLY A 157 -5.71 2.76 9.13
C GLY A 157 -6.41 2.75 7.77
N SER A 158 -5.67 3.03 6.73
CA SER A 158 -6.09 2.87 5.35
C SER A 158 -5.70 1.47 4.90
N ILE A 159 -6.67 0.58 4.75
CA ILE A 159 -6.41 -0.85 4.63
C ILE A 159 -7.36 -1.49 3.60
N GLY A 160 -6.89 -2.54 2.92
CA GLY A 160 -7.68 -3.36 2.02
C GLY A 160 -7.30 -4.83 2.12
N ILE A 161 -8.20 -5.69 1.72
CA ILE A 161 -7.91 -7.12 1.54
C ILE A 161 -7.56 -7.33 0.08
N PHE A 162 -6.31 -7.67 -0.15
CA PHE A 162 -5.74 -7.85 -1.48
C PHE A 162 -5.63 -9.34 -1.82
N ALA A 163 -5.84 -9.65 -3.09
CA ALA A 163 -5.56 -10.97 -3.65
C ALA A 163 -4.69 -10.82 -4.90
N ILE A 164 -3.54 -11.50 -4.90
CA ILE A 164 -2.64 -11.63 -6.05
C ILE A 164 -2.39 -13.12 -6.26
N PRO A 165 -2.71 -13.68 -7.43
CA PRO A 165 -2.40 -15.08 -7.73
C PRO A 165 -0.93 -15.39 -7.45
N GLU A 166 -0.65 -16.51 -6.80
CA GLU A 166 0.69 -16.93 -6.41
C GLU A 166 1.42 -15.97 -5.42
N MET A 167 0.68 -15.19 -4.62
CA MET A 167 1.28 -14.24 -3.66
C MET A 167 2.27 -14.92 -2.70
N GLY A 168 2.02 -16.14 -2.27
CA GLY A 168 2.95 -16.90 -1.43
C GLY A 168 4.30 -17.18 -2.12
N ARG A 169 4.28 -17.41 -3.44
CA ARG A 169 5.47 -17.57 -4.26
C ARG A 169 6.18 -16.23 -4.51
N PHE A 170 5.41 -15.19 -4.81
CA PHE A 170 5.92 -13.82 -4.90
C PHE A 170 6.63 -13.40 -3.60
N TYR A 171 6.00 -13.63 -2.45
CA TYR A 171 6.57 -13.31 -1.16
C TYR A 171 7.94 -13.96 -0.96
N ARG A 172 8.04 -15.26 -1.27
CA ARG A 172 9.29 -16.01 -1.12
C ARG A 172 10.37 -15.55 -2.10
N HIS A 173 10.06 -15.51 -3.39
CA HIS A 173 11.05 -15.27 -4.43
C HIS A 173 11.35 -13.79 -4.66
N VAL A 174 10.37 -12.90 -4.51
CA VAL A 174 10.57 -11.47 -4.75
C VAL A 174 11.02 -10.77 -3.46
N LEU A 175 10.23 -10.85 -2.40
CA LEU A 175 10.55 -10.10 -1.19
C LEU A 175 11.76 -10.69 -0.45
N ILE A 176 11.79 -12.01 -0.25
CA ILE A 176 12.87 -12.64 0.54
C ILE A 176 14.11 -12.88 -0.30
N GLU A 177 14.04 -13.65 -1.36
CA GLU A 177 15.24 -14.07 -2.13
C GLU A 177 15.86 -12.90 -2.92
N LYS A 178 15.05 -11.96 -3.41
CA LYS A 178 15.52 -10.78 -4.14
C LYS A 178 15.63 -9.52 -3.28
N ASN A 179 15.37 -9.62 -1.98
CA ASN A 179 15.49 -8.50 -1.03
C ASN A 179 14.71 -7.24 -1.45
N PHE A 180 13.49 -7.39 -1.94
CA PHE A 180 12.60 -6.25 -2.06
C PHE A 180 11.97 -5.93 -0.69
N PRO A 181 11.77 -4.64 -0.35
CA PRO A 181 11.07 -4.29 0.87
C PRO A 181 9.59 -4.67 0.79
N HIS A 182 8.94 -4.67 1.95
CA HIS A 182 7.51 -4.98 2.06
C HIS A 182 6.57 -3.88 1.55
N HIS A 183 7.11 -2.73 1.14
CA HIS A 183 6.34 -1.68 0.49
C HIS A 183 6.18 -1.96 -1.00
N GLY A 184 4.97 -1.82 -1.51
CA GLY A 184 4.66 -1.85 -2.93
C GLY A 184 3.69 -0.75 -3.34
N ALA A 185 3.85 -0.24 -4.55
CA ALA A 185 2.95 0.74 -5.12
C ALA A 185 1.74 0.04 -5.76
N VAL A 186 0.57 0.64 -5.61
CA VAL A 186 -0.70 0.15 -6.14
C VAL A 186 -1.30 1.17 -7.08
N ALA A 187 -1.38 0.82 -8.36
CA ALA A 187 -2.21 1.51 -9.35
C ALA A 187 -3.56 0.77 -9.46
N PHE A 188 -4.63 1.52 -9.49
CA PHE A 188 -6.01 1.00 -9.52
C PHE A 188 -6.43 0.73 -10.96
N GLY A 189 -6.22 -0.49 -11.43
CA GLY A 189 -6.47 -0.96 -12.79
C GLY A 189 -5.31 -1.79 -13.38
N HIS A 190 -5.40 -2.07 -14.67
CA HIS A 190 -4.46 -2.94 -15.40
C HIS A 190 -3.42 -2.13 -16.19
N TYR A 191 -2.30 -1.79 -15.55
CA TYR A 191 -1.22 -0.99 -16.13
C TYR A 191 0.11 -1.75 -16.31
N GLY A 192 0.15 -3.05 -16.01
CA GLY A 192 1.40 -3.81 -15.99
C GLY A 192 2.18 -3.80 -17.30
N LYS A 193 1.48 -3.82 -18.46
CA LYS A 193 2.14 -3.75 -19.77
C LYS A 193 2.83 -2.41 -19.99
N ALA A 194 2.16 -1.30 -19.66
CA ALA A 194 2.72 0.04 -19.80
C ALA A 194 3.89 0.26 -18.82
N LEU A 195 3.73 -0.16 -17.56
CA LEU A 195 4.82 -0.12 -16.57
C LEU A 195 6.03 -0.95 -17.01
N TYR A 196 5.81 -2.14 -17.59
CA TYR A 196 6.89 -2.96 -18.10
C TYR A 196 7.70 -2.25 -19.19
N GLU A 197 7.04 -1.59 -20.14
CA GLU A 197 7.74 -0.82 -21.17
C GLU A 197 8.52 0.37 -20.61
N VAL A 198 7.95 1.08 -19.62
CA VAL A 198 8.67 2.15 -18.92
C VAL A 198 9.91 1.60 -18.21
N PHE A 199 9.78 0.50 -17.46
CA PHE A 199 10.90 -0.08 -16.73
C PHE A 199 12.00 -0.61 -17.66
N LYS A 200 11.65 -1.14 -18.83
CA LYS A 200 12.63 -1.48 -19.87
C LYS A 200 13.40 -0.26 -20.37
N TYR A 201 12.74 0.87 -20.46
CA TYR A 201 13.36 2.09 -20.99
C TYR A 201 14.34 2.73 -20.01
N ILE A 202 14.04 2.68 -18.72
CA ILE A 202 14.85 3.33 -17.69
C ILE A 202 15.95 2.43 -17.10
N GLY A 203 16.06 1.16 -17.49
CA GLY A 203 17.16 0.30 -17.11
C GLY A 203 16.87 -1.05 -16.59
#